data_819cb88684d0508289e89bae37f98fde
#
_entry.id   819cb88684d0508289e89bae37f98fde
#
_cell.length_a   1.000
_cell.length_b   1.000
_cell.length_c   1.000
_cell.angle_alpha   90.00
_cell.angle_beta   90.00
_cell.angle_gamma   90.00
#
_symmetry.space_group_name_H-M   'P 1'
#
loop_
_entity.id
_entity.type
_entity.pdbx_description
1 polymer ?
#
loop_
_entity_poly.entity_id
_entity_poly.type
_entity_poly.pdbx_seq_one_letter_code
_entity_poly.pdbx_strand_id
1 'polypeptide(L)'
;MTMSLDGYVCGPHDCVDAPMGIDGFRLFNWLDRRDDPGPSGQVMAELRSTRAVISGRRTYEHAGRWQGDHHDGVPVFVLTRDVPDDPPPGSVRYVTDVGECAAQARAAAGDGDVMVHGAGAAQALLRAGQLDELELHVVPVLLGQGRRLFDNLPAEHIELDLIRRLTTADVEELAQRVTHLRYRVRPP
;
A
#
# COMPACT_ATOMS: atom_id res chain seq x y z
N MET A 1 3.86 -1.42 1.08
CA MET A 1 2.81 -1.91 2.02
C MET A 1 3.44 -2.32 3.33
N THR A 2 2.90 -1.83 4.47
CA THR A 2 3.33 -2.28 5.80
C THR A 2 2.59 -3.56 6.18
N MET A 3 3.31 -4.53 6.76
CA MET A 3 2.71 -5.79 7.23
C MET A 3 3.45 -6.34 8.45
N SER A 4 2.75 -7.19 9.22
CA SER A 4 3.35 -8.04 10.25
C SER A 4 4.22 -9.15 9.64
N LEU A 5 5.07 -9.77 10.45
CA LEU A 5 5.91 -10.89 9.99
C LEU A 5 5.07 -12.08 9.49
N ASP A 6 3.87 -12.28 10.05
CA ASP A 6 2.90 -13.31 9.63
C ASP A 6 1.94 -12.87 8.52
N GLY A 7 2.21 -11.72 7.87
CA GLY A 7 1.60 -11.32 6.61
C GLY A 7 0.30 -10.51 6.70
N TYR A 8 -0.06 -10.00 7.87
CA TYR A 8 -1.25 -9.17 8.05
C TYR A 8 -0.97 -7.68 7.85
N VAL A 9 -1.87 -6.98 7.19
CA VAL A 9 -1.80 -5.52 6.94
C VAL A 9 -2.70 -4.71 7.86
N CYS A 10 -3.57 -5.36 8.60
CA CYS A 10 -4.34 -4.80 9.72
C CYS A 10 -4.76 -5.94 10.66
N GLY A 11 -5.15 -5.59 11.88
CA GLY A 11 -5.75 -6.52 12.83
C GLY A 11 -7.18 -6.92 12.45
N PRO A 12 -7.82 -7.79 13.24
CA PRO A 12 -9.22 -8.20 13.03
C PRO A 12 -10.17 -7.04 13.30
N HIS A 13 -11.39 -7.16 12.75
CA HIS A 13 -12.49 -6.20 12.93
C HIS A 13 -12.20 -4.79 12.42
N ASP A 14 -11.39 -4.66 11.35
CA ASP A 14 -11.15 -3.39 10.70
C ASP A 14 -12.46 -2.82 10.12
N CYS A 15 -12.74 -1.56 10.41
CA CYS A 15 -13.90 -0.81 9.94
C CYS A 15 -13.55 0.68 9.79
N VAL A 16 -14.48 1.51 9.34
CA VAL A 16 -14.24 2.96 9.15
C VAL A 16 -13.83 3.64 10.47
N ASP A 17 -14.45 3.26 11.59
CA ASP A 17 -14.16 3.82 12.92
C ASP A 17 -12.89 3.22 13.55
N ALA A 18 -12.46 2.04 13.08
CA ALA A 18 -11.24 1.35 13.50
C ALA A 18 -10.47 0.83 12.27
N PRO A 19 -9.86 1.74 11.47
CA PRO A 19 -9.36 1.42 10.14
C PRO A 19 -8.25 0.37 10.10
N MET A 20 -7.53 0.22 11.20
CA MET A 20 -6.48 -0.78 11.35
C MET A 20 -6.90 -2.02 12.16
N GLY A 21 -8.16 -2.06 12.64
CA GLY A 21 -8.62 -3.13 13.50
C GLY A 21 -7.91 -3.17 14.86
N ILE A 22 -8.13 -4.26 15.60
CA ILE A 22 -7.51 -4.44 16.92
C ILE A 22 -6.00 -4.61 16.75
N ASP A 23 -5.23 -3.84 17.52
CA ASP A 23 -3.76 -3.83 17.58
C ASP A 23 -3.05 -3.52 16.23
N GLY A 24 -3.78 -3.26 15.16
CA GLY A 24 -3.21 -3.06 13.81
C GLY A 24 -2.40 -1.78 13.68
N PHE A 25 -2.62 -0.75 14.51
CA PHE A 25 -1.80 0.47 14.52
C PHE A 25 -0.34 0.21 14.89
N ARG A 26 -0.04 -0.90 15.59
CA ARG A 26 1.34 -1.33 15.86
C ARG A 26 2.19 -1.41 14.60
N LEU A 27 1.59 -1.71 13.46
CA LEU A 27 2.29 -1.78 12.17
C LEU A 27 2.85 -0.44 11.69
N PHE A 28 2.38 0.68 12.22
CA PHE A 28 2.73 2.01 11.75
C PHE A 28 3.67 2.79 12.67
N ASN A 29 4.11 2.21 13.81
CA ASN A 29 5.00 2.91 14.73
C ASN A 29 6.36 3.31 14.10
N TRP A 30 6.80 2.64 13.05
CA TRP A 30 8.00 3.04 12.31
C TRP A 30 7.86 4.40 11.59
N LEU A 31 6.61 4.84 11.34
CA LEU A 31 6.32 6.15 10.76
C LEU A 31 6.67 7.32 11.69
N ASP A 32 6.87 7.09 12.99
CA ASP A 32 7.37 8.12 13.90
C ASP A 32 8.76 8.61 13.46
N ARG A 33 9.46 7.81 12.67
CA ARG A 33 10.78 8.11 12.10
C ARG A 33 10.75 8.50 10.62
N ARG A 34 9.59 8.85 10.09
CA ARG A 34 9.38 9.16 8.66
C ARG A 34 10.15 10.39 8.17
N ASP A 35 10.55 11.27 9.07
CA ASP A 35 11.29 12.50 8.76
C ASP A 35 12.75 12.45 9.24
N ASP A 36 13.18 11.32 9.83
CA ASP A 36 14.56 11.12 10.28
C ASP A 36 15.51 10.83 9.11
N PRO A 37 16.79 11.22 9.20
CA PRO A 37 17.81 10.76 8.25
C PRO A 37 18.07 9.27 8.48
N GLY A 38 17.59 8.42 7.57
CA GLY A 38 17.78 6.97 7.66
C GLY A 38 16.79 6.18 6.81
N PRO A 39 16.73 4.86 6.99
CA PRO A 39 15.91 3.97 6.16
C PRO A 39 14.44 4.37 6.04
N SER A 40 13.80 4.69 7.17
CA SER A 40 12.37 5.06 7.17
C SER A 40 12.12 6.40 6.48
N GLY A 41 12.97 7.41 6.73
CA GLY A 41 12.86 8.72 6.06
C GLY A 41 13.13 8.62 4.57
N GLN A 42 14.12 7.81 4.14
CA GLN A 42 14.37 7.55 2.72
C GLN A 42 13.14 6.97 2.04
N VAL A 43 12.55 5.93 2.62
CA VAL A 43 11.32 5.30 2.09
C VAL A 43 10.17 6.30 2.02
N MET A 44 9.99 7.12 3.05
CA MET A 44 8.92 8.13 3.05
C MET A 44 9.13 9.23 2.02
N ALA A 45 10.37 9.65 1.79
CA ALA A 45 10.67 10.61 0.73
C ALA A 45 10.32 10.07 -0.66
N GLU A 46 10.62 8.79 -0.92
CA GLU A 46 10.25 8.11 -2.17
C GLU A 46 8.73 7.98 -2.31
N LEU A 47 8.01 7.59 -1.25
CA LEU A 47 6.55 7.51 -1.26
C LEU A 47 5.90 8.87 -1.57
N ARG A 48 6.43 9.96 -1.01
CA ARG A 48 5.95 11.34 -1.26
C ARG A 48 6.30 11.84 -2.67
N SER A 49 7.24 11.23 -3.37
CA SER A 49 7.61 11.60 -4.74
C SER A 49 6.72 10.95 -5.81
N THR A 50 5.83 10.04 -5.44
CA THR A 50 4.92 9.40 -6.39
C THR A 50 3.94 10.40 -7.00
N ARG A 51 3.51 10.14 -8.23
CA ARG A 51 2.74 11.10 -9.04
C ARG A 51 1.28 10.73 -9.25
N ALA A 52 0.91 9.52 -8.87
CA ALA A 52 -0.48 9.06 -8.83
C ALA A 52 -0.63 7.97 -7.77
N VAL A 53 -1.86 7.74 -7.35
CA VAL A 53 -2.21 6.72 -6.36
C VAL A 53 -3.30 5.81 -6.90
N ILE A 54 -3.11 4.50 -6.81
CA ILE A 54 -4.19 3.52 -6.94
C ILE A 54 -4.53 3.02 -5.54
N SER A 55 -5.80 3.01 -5.19
CA SER A 55 -6.27 2.48 -3.90
C SER A 55 -7.44 1.53 -4.09
N GLY A 56 -7.49 0.46 -3.30
CA GLY A 56 -8.73 -0.30 -3.14
C GLY A 56 -9.78 0.53 -2.38
N ARG A 57 -11.06 0.40 -2.79
CA ARG A 57 -12.18 1.15 -2.18
C ARG A 57 -12.18 1.11 -0.65
N ARG A 58 -12.06 -0.11 -0.06
CA ARG A 58 -12.04 -0.25 1.40
C ARG A 58 -10.93 0.58 2.05
N THR A 59 -9.71 0.51 1.53
CA THR A 59 -8.57 1.29 2.05
C THR A 59 -8.82 2.78 1.94
N TYR A 60 -9.34 3.24 0.81
CA TYR A 60 -9.69 4.63 0.59
C TYR A 60 -10.74 5.14 1.60
N GLU A 61 -11.81 4.37 1.81
CA GLU A 61 -12.87 4.71 2.77
C GLU A 61 -12.35 4.68 4.22
N HIS A 62 -11.58 3.66 4.60
CA HIS A 62 -11.01 3.54 5.95
C HIS A 62 -9.96 4.62 6.25
N ALA A 63 -9.27 5.12 5.25
CA ALA A 63 -8.37 6.27 5.38
C ALA A 63 -9.09 7.63 5.43
N GLY A 64 -10.40 7.64 5.66
CA GLY A 64 -11.20 8.88 5.66
C GLY A 64 -11.17 9.60 4.33
N ARG A 65 -11.01 8.85 3.21
CA ARG A 65 -10.87 9.36 1.85
C ARG A 65 -9.72 10.36 1.70
N TRP A 66 -8.71 10.27 2.60
CA TRP A 66 -7.60 11.22 2.75
C TRP A 66 -8.05 12.69 2.72
N GLN A 67 -9.29 12.97 3.14
CA GLN A 67 -9.92 14.30 3.12
C GLN A 67 -9.85 14.99 1.75
N GLY A 68 -9.79 14.19 0.66
CA GLY A 68 -9.74 14.66 -0.72
C GLY A 68 -8.34 14.83 -1.32
N ASP A 69 -7.29 14.69 -0.51
CA ASP A 69 -5.90 14.77 -0.97
C ASP A 69 -5.04 13.71 -0.27
N HIS A 70 -4.39 12.84 -1.04
CA HIS A 70 -3.44 11.87 -0.49
C HIS A 70 -2.11 12.55 -0.14
N HIS A 71 -1.53 13.28 -1.07
CA HIS A 71 -0.37 14.16 -0.94
C HIS A 71 -0.25 15.03 -2.19
N ASP A 72 0.18 16.26 -2.03
CA ASP A 72 0.54 17.20 -3.11
C ASP A 72 -0.47 17.29 -4.29
N GLY A 73 -1.75 17.01 -4.05
CA GLY A 73 -2.80 17.06 -5.08
C GLY A 73 -2.70 15.98 -6.15
N VAL A 74 -1.93 14.90 -5.94
CA VAL A 74 -1.82 13.82 -6.93
C VAL A 74 -3.14 13.11 -7.18
N PRO A 75 -3.44 12.71 -8.42
CA PRO A 75 -4.68 12.02 -8.75
C PRO A 75 -4.76 10.65 -8.05
N VAL A 76 -5.95 10.33 -7.54
CA VAL A 76 -6.26 9.08 -6.85
C VAL A 76 -7.25 8.27 -7.69
N PHE A 77 -6.89 7.03 -7.99
CA PHE A 77 -7.73 6.06 -8.71
C PHE A 77 -8.20 4.99 -7.72
N VAL A 78 -9.50 4.95 -7.48
CA VAL A 78 -10.11 3.98 -6.56
C VAL A 78 -10.61 2.78 -7.35
N LEU A 79 -9.88 1.67 -7.24
CA LEU A 79 -10.29 0.40 -7.83
C LEU A 79 -11.44 -0.19 -7.02
N THR A 80 -12.60 -0.37 -7.66
CA THR A 80 -13.83 -0.80 -7.01
C THR A 80 -14.63 -1.72 -7.93
N ARG A 81 -15.57 -2.49 -7.40
CA ARG A 81 -16.54 -3.26 -8.19
C ARG A 81 -17.71 -2.40 -8.62
N ASP A 82 -18.10 -1.44 -7.76
CA ASP A 82 -19.26 -0.59 -7.95
C ASP A 82 -18.86 0.87 -7.72
N VAL A 83 -19.14 1.72 -8.70
CA VAL A 83 -18.96 3.17 -8.57
C VAL A 83 -20.07 3.71 -7.66
N PRO A 84 -19.76 4.54 -6.64
CA PRO A 84 -20.81 5.17 -5.84
C PRO A 84 -21.66 6.13 -6.68
N ASP A 85 -22.95 6.23 -6.36
CA ASP A 85 -23.89 7.10 -7.07
C ASP A 85 -23.53 8.59 -6.94
N ASP A 86 -22.90 8.97 -5.82
CA ASP A 86 -22.45 10.34 -5.53
C ASP A 86 -20.94 10.32 -5.21
N PRO A 87 -20.06 10.26 -6.22
CA PRO A 87 -18.62 10.30 -6.01
C PRO A 87 -18.21 11.69 -5.49
N PRO A 88 -17.28 11.76 -4.52
CA PRO A 88 -16.81 13.04 -4.01
C PRO A 88 -16.15 13.85 -5.14
N PRO A 89 -16.35 15.17 -5.14
CA PRO A 89 -15.68 16.04 -6.11
C PRO A 89 -14.17 16.06 -5.88
N GLY A 90 -13.41 16.27 -6.96
CA GLY A 90 -11.94 16.44 -6.88
C GLY A 90 -11.15 15.52 -7.81
N SER A 91 -9.90 15.29 -7.46
CA SER A 91 -8.94 14.49 -8.25
C SER A 91 -9.13 12.97 -8.14
N VAL A 92 -10.20 12.52 -7.47
CA VAL A 92 -10.50 11.10 -7.26
C VAL A 92 -11.34 10.54 -8.40
N ARG A 93 -10.93 9.39 -8.93
CA ARG A 93 -11.65 8.65 -9.98
C ARG A 93 -11.92 7.22 -9.54
N TYR A 94 -13.16 6.75 -9.68
CA TYR A 94 -13.52 5.37 -9.45
C TYR A 94 -13.44 4.59 -10.75
N VAL A 95 -12.74 3.46 -10.74
CA VAL A 95 -12.51 2.61 -11.91
C VAL A 95 -12.81 1.16 -11.56
N THR A 96 -13.54 0.47 -12.44
CA THR A 96 -13.99 -0.91 -12.18
C THR A 96 -13.11 -1.97 -12.83
N ASP A 97 -12.43 -1.62 -13.91
CA ASP A 97 -11.49 -2.50 -14.59
C ASP A 97 -10.05 -2.27 -14.11
N VAL A 98 -9.33 -3.35 -13.82
CA VAL A 98 -7.96 -3.31 -13.28
C VAL A 98 -6.96 -2.75 -14.28
N GLY A 99 -7.06 -3.19 -15.55
CA GLY A 99 -6.16 -2.76 -16.62
C GLY A 99 -6.36 -1.28 -16.93
N GLU A 100 -7.62 -0.84 -17.02
CA GLU A 100 -7.98 0.56 -17.23
C GLU A 100 -7.50 1.43 -16.07
N CYS A 101 -7.68 0.98 -14.83
CA CYS A 101 -7.21 1.69 -13.64
C CYS A 101 -5.68 1.90 -13.68
N ALA A 102 -4.94 0.84 -13.98
CA ALA A 102 -3.48 0.91 -14.12
C ALA A 102 -3.06 1.85 -15.26
N ALA A 103 -3.72 1.77 -16.42
CA ALA A 103 -3.42 2.61 -17.58
C ALA A 103 -3.70 4.10 -17.30
N GLN A 104 -4.83 4.43 -16.69
CA GLN A 104 -5.18 5.81 -16.31
C GLN A 104 -4.22 6.37 -15.28
N ALA A 105 -3.84 5.58 -14.26
CA ALA A 105 -2.91 6.01 -13.22
C ALA A 105 -1.50 6.27 -13.79
N ARG A 106 -1.00 5.37 -14.66
CA ARG A 106 0.29 5.56 -15.35
C ARG A 106 0.26 6.80 -16.26
N ALA A 107 -0.80 7.00 -17.01
CA ALA A 107 -0.95 8.19 -17.87
C ALA A 107 -0.95 9.47 -17.05
N ALA A 108 -1.59 9.47 -15.87
CA ALA A 108 -1.60 10.62 -14.99
C ALA A 108 -0.25 10.88 -14.29
N ALA A 109 0.50 9.82 -13.99
CA ALA A 109 1.83 9.92 -13.37
C ALA A 109 2.92 10.38 -14.35
N GLY A 110 2.71 10.21 -15.67
CA GLY A 110 3.72 10.50 -16.68
C GLY A 110 4.98 9.63 -16.48
N ASP A 111 6.12 10.27 -16.32
CA ASP A 111 7.41 9.58 -16.06
C ASP A 111 7.60 9.24 -14.55
N GLY A 112 6.64 9.57 -13.70
CA GLY A 112 6.72 9.31 -12.27
C GLY A 112 6.10 7.98 -11.87
N ASP A 113 6.30 7.60 -10.60
CA ASP A 113 5.80 6.36 -10.04
C ASP A 113 4.31 6.46 -9.64
N VAL A 114 3.62 5.31 -9.71
CA VAL A 114 2.26 5.13 -9.20
C VAL A 114 2.33 4.31 -7.90
N MET A 115 1.84 4.89 -6.81
CA MET A 115 1.75 4.20 -5.53
C MET A 115 0.47 3.37 -5.44
N VAL A 116 0.57 2.15 -4.91
CA VAL A 116 -0.60 1.27 -4.71
C VAL A 116 -0.90 1.10 -3.23
N HIS A 117 -2.13 1.41 -2.81
CA HIS A 117 -2.64 1.20 -1.46
C HIS A 117 -3.69 0.10 -1.38
N GLY A 118 -3.55 -0.73 -0.35
CA GLY A 118 -4.52 -1.75 0.01
C GLY A 118 -4.25 -3.12 -0.60
N ALA A 119 -4.38 -4.15 0.24
CA ALA A 119 -4.11 -5.55 -0.15
C ALA A 119 -4.94 -6.00 -1.36
N GLY A 120 -6.23 -5.62 -1.39
CA GLY A 120 -7.11 -6.00 -2.50
C GLY A 120 -6.69 -5.42 -3.85
N ALA A 121 -6.26 -4.15 -3.89
CA ALA A 121 -5.74 -3.52 -5.10
C ALA A 121 -4.41 -4.15 -5.53
N ALA A 122 -3.48 -4.37 -4.58
CA ALA A 122 -2.19 -5.01 -4.85
C ALA A 122 -2.39 -6.43 -5.42
N GLN A 123 -3.26 -7.25 -4.82
CA GLN A 123 -3.59 -8.58 -5.32
C GLN A 123 -4.23 -8.56 -6.72
N ALA A 124 -5.13 -7.61 -6.98
CA ALA A 124 -5.77 -7.47 -8.28
C ALA A 124 -4.76 -7.10 -9.38
N LEU A 125 -3.86 -6.14 -9.09
CA LEU A 125 -2.80 -5.73 -10.01
C LEU A 125 -1.76 -6.84 -10.23
N LEU A 126 -1.38 -7.59 -9.18
CA LEU A 126 -0.51 -8.76 -9.31
C LEU A 126 -1.12 -9.81 -10.25
N ARG A 127 -2.40 -10.19 -10.06
CA ARG A 127 -3.09 -11.16 -10.92
C ARG A 127 -3.21 -10.69 -12.37
N ALA A 128 -3.30 -9.39 -12.59
CA ALA A 128 -3.41 -8.79 -13.92
C ALA A 128 -2.04 -8.52 -14.58
N GLY A 129 -0.92 -8.87 -13.92
CA GLY A 129 0.43 -8.55 -14.41
C GLY A 129 0.70 -7.05 -14.54
N GLN A 130 0.05 -6.23 -13.68
CA GLN A 130 0.10 -4.77 -13.74
C GLN A 130 0.88 -4.15 -12.57
N LEU A 131 1.52 -4.97 -11.74
CA LEU A 131 2.38 -4.50 -10.65
C LEU A 131 3.85 -4.75 -11.00
N ASP A 132 4.63 -3.68 -11.11
CA ASP A 132 6.04 -3.74 -11.51
C ASP A 132 6.96 -4.01 -10.32
N GLU A 133 6.66 -3.37 -9.18
CA GLU A 133 7.45 -3.49 -7.96
C GLU A 133 6.56 -3.68 -6.73
N LEU A 134 7.08 -4.43 -5.77
CA LEU A 134 6.44 -4.69 -4.49
C LEU A 134 7.37 -4.21 -3.38
N GLU A 135 6.98 -3.16 -2.66
CA GLU A 135 7.70 -2.69 -1.49
C GLU A 135 6.97 -3.06 -0.20
N LEU A 136 7.65 -3.84 0.64
CA LEU A 136 7.15 -4.35 1.91
C LEU A 136 7.89 -3.70 3.07
N HIS A 137 7.15 -3.23 4.05
CA HIS A 137 7.68 -2.76 5.33
C HIS A 137 7.30 -3.79 6.39
N VAL A 138 8.19 -4.75 6.61
CA VAL A 138 7.95 -5.88 7.51
C VAL A 138 8.26 -5.48 8.93
N VAL A 139 7.23 -5.37 9.75
CA VAL A 139 7.33 -5.06 11.18
C VAL A 139 7.53 -6.36 11.96
N PRO A 140 8.49 -6.43 12.91
CA PRO A 140 8.78 -7.64 13.67
C PRO A 140 7.72 -7.89 14.76
N VAL A 141 6.51 -8.19 14.33
CA VAL A 141 5.35 -8.53 15.17
C VAL A 141 4.53 -9.62 14.50
N LEU A 142 3.90 -10.46 15.30
CA LEU A 142 2.89 -11.42 14.86
C LEU A 142 1.54 -10.92 15.32
N LEU A 143 0.60 -10.69 14.39
CA LEU A 143 -0.76 -10.28 14.71
C LEU A 143 -1.70 -11.49 14.91
N GLY A 144 -1.40 -12.62 14.29
CA GLY A 144 -2.18 -13.85 14.41
C GLY A 144 -3.52 -13.84 13.68
N GLN A 145 -4.14 -12.67 13.54
CA GLN A 145 -5.44 -12.49 12.91
C GLN A 145 -5.51 -11.15 12.17
N GLY A 146 -6.43 -11.05 11.21
CA GLY A 146 -6.65 -9.82 10.45
C GLY A 146 -6.75 -10.06 8.96
N ARG A 147 -6.43 -9.05 8.17
CA ARG A 147 -6.42 -9.11 6.71
C ARG A 147 -5.01 -9.38 6.21
N ARG A 148 -4.85 -10.43 5.41
CA ARG A 148 -3.56 -10.78 4.79
C ARG A 148 -3.27 -9.91 3.56
N LEU A 149 -1.98 -9.62 3.35
CA LEU A 149 -1.53 -8.96 2.12
C LEU A 149 -1.65 -9.90 0.92
N PHE A 150 -1.28 -11.18 1.09
CA PHE A 150 -1.21 -12.17 0.03
C PHE A 150 -2.28 -13.27 0.22
N ASP A 151 -3.52 -12.92 -0.12
CA ASP A 151 -4.62 -13.85 -0.26
C ASP A 151 -5.12 -13.84 -1.71
N ASN A 152 -5.80 -14.92 -2.12
CA ASN A 152 -6.45 -15.01 -3.43
C ASN A 152 -5.50 -14.75 -4.62
N LEU A 153 -4.24 -15.11 -4.50
CA LEU A 153 -3.30 -15.12 -5.62
C LEU A 153 -3.58 -16.32 -6.54
N PRO A 154 -3.11 -16.29 -7.81
CA PRO A 154 -3.23 -17.44 -8.71
C PRO A 154 -2.50 -18.66 -8.13
N ALA A 155 -2.81 -19.85 -8.67
CA ALA A 155 -2.15 -21.09 -8.26
C ALA A 155 -0.68 -21.14 -8.71
N GLU A 156 -0.37 -20.46 -9.82
CA GLU A 156 0.98 -20.29 -10.31
C GLU A 156 1.75 -19.35 -9.39
N HIS A 157 2.99 -19.72 -9.06
CA HIS A 157 3.86 -18.86 -8.26
C HIS A 157 4.27 -17.60 -9.07
N ILE A 158 4.49 -16.51 -8.34
CA ILE A 158 4.99 -15.25 -8.89
C ILE A 158 6.43 -15.07 -8.40
N GLU A 159 7.37 -15.03 -9.34
CA GLU A 159 8.78 -14.83 -9.02
C GLU A 159 9.08 -13.36 -8.70
N LEU A 160 9.92 -13.14 -7.69
CA LEU A 160 10.31 -11.82 -7.22
C LEU A 160 11.83 -11.71 -7.15
N ASP A 161 12.39 -10.63 -7.69
CA ASP A 161 13.79 -10.27 -7.53
C ASP A 161 13.97 -9.24 -6.42
N LEU A 162 14.68 -9.57 -5.36
CA LEU A 162 15.00 -8.61 -4.31
C LEU A 162 15.98 -7.56 -4.85
N ILE A 163 15.55 -6.30 -4.93
CA ILE A 163 16.35 -5.19 -5.46
C ILE A 163 16.84 -4.23 -4.37
N ARG A 164 16.20 -4.21 -3.21
CA ARG A 164 16.65 -3.39 -2.07
C ARG A 164 16.21 -3.98 -0.73
N ARG A 165 17.10 -3.86 0.25
CA ARG A 165 16.82 -4.13 1.66
C ARG A 165 17.38 -2.98 2.52
N LEU A 166 16.53 -2.36 3.34
CA LEU A 166 16.90 -1.40 4.35
C LEU A 166 16.35 -1.88 5.70
N THR A 167 17.04 -1.61 6.80
CA THR A 167 16.60 -2.05 8.13
C THR A 167 16.87 -0.98 9.18
N THR A 168 15.97 -0.91 10.15
CA THR A 168 16.10 -0.09 11.35
C THR A 168 16.41 -0.97 12.58
N ALA A 169 17.15 -2.07 12.40
CA ALA A 169 17.44 -3.03 13.47
C ALA A 169 18.18 -2.40 14.66
N ASP A 170 18.99 -1.35 14.42
CA ASP A 170 19.78 -0.65 15.43
C ASP A 170 18.99 0.44 16.19
N VAL A 171 17.71 0.67 15.85
CA VAL A 171 16.84 1.59 16.56
C VAL A 171 16.56 1.04 17.97
N GLU A 172 16.79 1.84 19.01
CA GLU A 172 16.59 1.44 20.42
C GLU A 172 15.14 1.08 20.71
N GLU A 173 14.19 1.92 20.23
CA GLU A 173 12.76 1.71 20.40
C GLU A 173 12.29 0.50 19.54
N LEU A 174 12.09 -0.64 20.18
CA LEU A 174 11.70 -1.88 19.52
C LEU A 174 10.42 -1.74 18.69
N ALA A 175 9.50 -0.91 19.14
CA ALA A 175 8.22 -0.68 18.45
C ALA A 175 8.39 0.03 17.10
N GLN A 176 9.51 0.72 16.88
CA GLN A 176 9.80 1.45 15.63
C GLN A 176 10.67 0.64 14.66
N ARG A 177 11.07 -0.58 15.02
CA ARG A 177 11.88 -1.43 14.13
C ARG A 177 11.06 -1.93 12.97
N VAL A 178 11.69 -1.91 11.79
CA VAL A 178 11.10 -2.37 10.52
C VAL A 178 12.21 -2.82 9.56
N THR A 179 11.88 -3.74 8.66
CA THR A 179 12.70 -4.06 7.51
C THR A 179 11.94 -3.68 6.24
N HIS A 180 12.51 -2.80 5.44
CA HIS A 180 11.98 -2.42 4.13
C HIS A 180 12.61 -3.31 3.07
N LEU A 181 11.78 -3.99 2.31
CA LEU A 181 12.15 -4.89 1.23
C LEU A 181 11.48 -4.42 -0.05
N ARG A 182 12.27 -4.18 -1.10
CA ARG A 182 11.73 -3.87 -2.42
C ARG A 182 12.08 -4.99 -3.38
N TYR A 183 11.07 -5.48 -4.06
CA TYR A 183 11.18 -6.53 -5.05
C TYR A 183 10.69 -6.04 -6.41
N ARG A 184 11.33 -6.49 -7.48
CA ARG A 184 10.77 -6.44 -8.82
C ARG A 184 9.92 -7.68 -9.04
N VAL A 185 8.71 -7.49 -9.55
CA VAL A 185 7.82 -8.58 -9.96
C VAL A 185 8.26 -9.04 -11.34
N ARG A 186 8.57 -10.34 -11.50
CA ARG A 186 8.87 -10.89 -12.82
C ARG A 186 7.59 -11.06 -13.61
N PRO A 187 7.59 -10.68 -14.90
CA PRO A 187 6.47 -11.02 -15.77
C PRO A 187 6.29 -12.54 -15.84
N PRO A 188 5.06 -13.03 -16.01
CA PRO A 188 4.76 -14.45 -16.12
C PRO A 188 5.42 -15.10 -17.35
#